data_9c0b994d934dabd5153b30a68dbbd581
#
_entry.id   9c0b994d934dabd5153b30a68dbbd581
#
_cell.length_a   1.000
_cell.length_b   1.000
_cell.length_c   1.000
_cell.angle_alpha   90.00
_cell.angle_beta   90.00
_cell.angle_gamma   90.00
#
_symmetry.space_group_name_H-M   'P 1'
#
loop_
_entity.id
_entity.type
_entity.pdbx_description
1 polymer ?
#
loop_
_entity_poly.entity_id
_entity_poly.type
_entity_poly.pdbx_seq_one_letter_code
_entity_poly.pdbx_strand_id
1 'polypeptide(L)'
;INGGKMRDLDTASRVVFFVPVLLLLLKYPIKTCVLSYSIPLGSIISLGIALYDKFILNLRPEQNPRIMHIQGGDISMSLGIFSLIIALYAHQKKDVRLTTLSVIGGLCGIVGSLLSTARGGWIALPVLLIVILYIYRHSLSKRFFLTFFGIMVATSIGISQMPNNRIMERIDVAQKDIQLYLDNHDGNTSLGARFEMWKSALEMAKEKPLFGWGIQGATEKRKLDTKEKIVTGDIGQFTHAHNQYLDDLSKRGVVGLLALLAVLFIPLRAFMRDLK
;
A
#
# COMPACT_ATOMS: atom_id res chain seq x y z
N ILE A 1 -12.02 -20.32 -19.09
CA ILE A 1 -10.58 -20.10 -18.85
C ILE A 1 -10.03 -19.49 -20.13
N ASN A 2 -10.16 -18.20 -20.24
CA ASN A 2 -9.99 -17.36 -21.44
C ASN A 2 -8.52 -17.19 -21.83
N GLY A 3 -7.90 -18.19 -22.48
CA GLY A 3 -6.56 -18.06 -23.10
C GLY A 3 -5.40 -17.78 -22.14
N GLY A 4 -5.57 -18.03 -20.83
CA GLY A 4 -4.55 -17.81 -19.81
C GLY A 4 -3.35 -18.75 -19.97
N LYS A 5 -2.15 -18.23 -19.66
CA LYS A 5 -0.93 -19.02 -19.61
C LYS A 5 -0.86 -19.78 -18.29
N MET A 6 -0.14 -20.92 -18.23
CA MET A 6 0.12 -21.67 -16.99
C MET A 6 0.66 -20.77 -15.86
N ARG A 7 1.38 -19.70 -16.18
CA ARG A 7 1.85 -18.69 -15.25
C ARG A 7 0.71 -17.97 -14.51
N ASP A 8 -0.46 -17.85 -15.11
CA ASP A 8 -1.61 -17.16 -14.49
C ASP A 8 -2.24 -18.02 -13.39
N LEU A 9 -1.99 -19.34 -13.40
CA LEU A 9 -2.38 -20.25 -12.32
C LEU A 9 -1.51 -20.10 -11.06
N ASP A 10 -0.29 -19.56 -11.18
CA ASP A 10 0.63 -19.38 -10.04
C ASP A 10 -0.02 -18.51 -8.94
N THR A 11 -0.67 -17.42 -9.32
CA THR A 11 -1.32 -16.54 -8.33
C THR A 11 -2.51 -17.23 -7.66
N ALA A 12 -3.33 -17.96 -8.39
CA ALA A 12 -4.47 -18.70 -7.84
C ALA A 12 -4.01 -19.88 -6.96
N SER A 13 -2.97 -20.61 -7.39
CA SER A 13 -2.43 -21.74 -6.64
C SER A 13 -1.87 -21.33 -5.27
N ARG A 14 -1.29 -20.14 -5.16
CA ARG A 14 -0.80 -19.61 -3.88
C ARG A 14 -1.90 -19.49 -2.83
N VAL A 15 -3.11 -19.12 -3.23
CA VAL A 15 -4.28 -19.07 -2.33
C VAL A 15 -4.62 -20.47 -1.84
N VAL A 16 -4.61 -21.47 -2.71
CA VAL A 16 -4.88 -22.86 -2.36
C VAL A 16 -3.80 -23.40 -1.43
N PHE A 17 -2.52 -23.15 -1.73
CA PHE A 17 -1.39 -23.55 -0.87
C PHE A 17 -1.34 -22.80 0.48
N PHE A 18 -2.01 -21.65 0.59
CA PHE A 18 -2.13 -20.97 1.88
C PHE A 18 -3.10 -21.67 2.84
N VAL A 19 -4.08 -22.46 2.34
CA VAL A 19 -5.05 -23.16 3.18
C VAL A 19 -4.38 -24.10 4.20
N PRO A 20 -3.42 -24.98 3.85
CA PRO A 20 -2.70 -25.79 4.83
C PRO A 20 -1.96 -24.97 5.88
N VAL A 21 -1.35 -23.84 5.46
CA VAL A 21 -0.68 -22.91 6.39
C VAL A 21 -1.68 -22.29 7.35
N LEU A 22 -2.85 -21.87 6.87
CA LEU A 22 -3.93 -21.35 7.71
C LEU A 22 -4.40 -22.39 8.73
N LEU A 23 -4.63 -23.63 8.29
CA LEU A 23 -5.03 -24.73 9.18
C LEU A 23 -3.96 -25.03 10.25
N LEU A 24 -2.68 -24.97 9.85
CA LEU A 24 -1.56 -25.10 10.79
C LEU A 24 -1.56 -23.99 11.84
N LEU A 25 -1.74 -22.73 11.41
CA LEU A 25 -1.79 -21.58 12.30
C LEU A 25 -3.01 -21.58 13.22
N LEU A 26 -4.15 -22.09 12.76
CA LEU A 26 -5.35 -22.29 13.60
C LEU A 26 -5.13 -23.38 14.66
N LYS A 27 -4.43 -24.46 14.30
CA LYS A 27 -4.09 -25.54 15.23
C LYS A 27 -2.96 -25.16 16.20
N TYR A 28 -1.99 -24.40 15.72
CA TYR A 28 -0.82 -23.98 16.48
C TYR A 28 -0.67 -22.45 16.38
N PRO A 29 -1.49 -21.68 17.13
CA PRO A 29 -1.45 -20.23 17.04
C PRO A 29 -0.09 -19.68 17.50
N ILE A 30 0.41 -18.71 16.78
CA ILE A 30 1.66 -18.02 17.14
C ILE A 30 1.45 -17.27 18.46
N LYS A 31 2.35 -17.49 19.41
CA LYS A 31 2.29 -16.78 20.69
C LYS A 31 2.45 -15.28 20.45
N THR A 32 1.57 -14.49 21.08
CA THR A 32 1.58 -13.02 20.95
C THR A 32 2.94 -12.41 21.26
N CYS A 33 3.66 -12.95 22.26
CA CYS A 33 4.99 -12.47 22.60
C CYS A 33 5.99 -12.63 21.44
N VAL A 34 5.91 -13.71 20.65
CA VAL A 34 6.80 -13.90 19.47
C VAL A 34 6.55 -12.81 18.45
N LEU A 35 5.28 -12.53 18.11
CA LEU A 35 4.92 -11.46 17.19
C LEU A 35 5.35 -10.08 17.72
N SER A 36 5.15 -9.84 19.03
CA SER A 36 5.47 -8.56 19.65
C SER A 36 6.97 -8.23 19.63
N TYR A 37 7.85 -9.22 19.64
CA TYR A 37 9.30 -9.00 19.51
C TYR A 37 9.79 -9.09 18.07
N SER A 38 9.27 -10.02 17.26
CA SER A 38 9.74 -10.23 15.89
C SER A 38 9.41 -9.06 14.95
N ILE A 39 8.26 -8.41 15.13
CA ILE A 39 7.85 -7.28 14.27
C ILE A 39 8.79 -6.08 14.44
N PRO A 40 9.08 -5.55 15.65
CA PRO A 40 10.04 -4.47 15.82
C PRO A 40 11.46 -4.84 15.37
N LEU A 41 11.91 -6.07 15.62
CA LEU A 41 13.21 -6.54 15.15
C LEU A 41 13.26 -6.59 13.61
N GLY A 42 12.21 -7.12 12.96
CA GLY A 42 12.09 -7.12 11.51
C GLY A 42 12.12 -5.71 10.92
N SER A 43 11.52 -4.75 11.59
CA SER A 43 11.54 -3.34 11.20
C SER A 43 12.95 -2.72 11.28
N ILE A 44 13.70 -3.04 12.34
CA ILE A 44 15.10 -2.60 12.50
C ILE A 44 15.99 -3.23 11.42
N ILE A 45 15.79 -4.52 11.14
CA ILE A 45 16.52 -5.22 10.07
C ILE A 45 16.20 -4.60 8.70
N SER A 46 14.94 -4.26 8.45
CA SER A 46 14.53 -3.59 7.20
C SER A 46 15.27 -2.27 6.99
N LEU A 47 15.39 -1.44 8.03
CA LEU A 47 16.22 -0.22 7.96
C LEU A 47 17.69 -0.56 7.69
N GLY A 48 18.25 -1.58 8.35
CA GLY A 48 19.63 -2.04 8.10
C GLY A 48 19.86 -2.39 6.64
N ILE A 49 18.93 -3.12 6.02
CA ILE A 49 18.94 -3.45 4.58
C ILE A 49 18.89 -2.18 3.73
N ALA A 50 17.97 -1.27 4.04
CA ALA A 50 17.81 -0.03 3.29
C ALA A 50 19.09 0.85 3.33
N LEU A 51 19.75 0.91 4.48
CA LEU A 51 21.03 1.63 4.65
C LEU A 51 22.17 0.93 3.89
N TYR A 52 22.25 -0.39 3.96
CA TYR A 52 23.24 -1.18 3.23
C TYR A 52 23.10 -1.01 1.72
N ASP A 53 21.88 -1.13 1.19
CA ASP A 53 21.59 -0.90 -0.23
C ASP A 53 22.03 0.50 -0.68
N LYS A 54 21.70 1.52 0.12
CA LYS A 54 21.99 2.91 -0.23
C LYS A 54 23.44 3.28 -0.15
N PHE A 55 24.14 2.90 0.94
CA PHE A 55 25.48 3.41 1.24
C PHE A 55 26.61 2.46 0.83
N ILE A 56 26.33 1.15 0.73
CA ILE A 56 27.33 0.15 0.36
C ILE A 56 27.16 -0.28 -1.09
N LEU A 57 25.93 -0.61 -1.50
CA LEU A 57 25.68 -1.08 -2.86
C LEU A 57 25.37 0.05 -3.85
N ASN A 58 25.18 1.28 -3.38
CA ASN A 58 24.75 2.43 -4.19
C ASN A 58 23.48 2.14 -5.02
N LEU A 59 22.62 1.28 -4.50
CA LEU A 59 21.33 0.93 -5.08
C LEU A 59 20.21 1.80 -4.50
N ARG A 60 19.07 1.77 -5.15
CA ARG A 60 17.86 2.32 -4.54
C ARG A 60 17.51 1.45 -3.32
N PRO A 61 17.33 2.04 -2.12
CA PRO A 61 17.05 1.29 -0.90
C PRO A 61 15.91 0.30 -1.03
N GLU A 62 16.08 -0.87 -0.43
CA GLU A 62 15.13 -2.00 -0.46
C GLU A 62 14.84 -2.54 -1.88
N GLN A 63 15.67 -2.20 -2.84
CA GLN A 63 15.64 -2.76 -4.19
C GLN A 63 16.67 -3.89 -4.31
N ASN A 64 16.24 -5.11 -4.05
CA ASN A 64 17.05 -6.27 -4.40
C ASN A 64 16.54 -6.92 -5.71
N PRO A 65 17.25 -7.87 -6.33
CA PRO A 65 16.84 -8.49 -7.59
C PRO A 65 15.47 -9.19 -7.55
N ARG A 66 14.92 -9.44 -6.36
CA ARG A 66 13.66 -10.18 -6.16
C ARG A 66 12.50 -9.33 -5.66
N ILE A 67 12.79 -8.16 -5.07
CA ILE A 67 11.77 -7.29 -4.46
C ILE A 67 11.91 -5.90 -5.06
N MET A 68 10.80 -5.35 -5.55
CA MET A 68 10.77 -3.96 -6.01
C MET A 68 10.86 -3.02 -4.81
N HIS A 69 11.60 -1.92 -4.93
CA HIS A 69 11.75 -0.90 -3.88
C HIS A 69 10.41 -0.39 -3.32
N ILE A 70 9.34 -0.39 -4.12
CA ILE A 70 7.98 -0.03 -3.68
C ILE A 70 7.48 -1.05 -2.65
N GLN A 71 7.59 -2.35 -2.95
CA GLN A 71 7.15 -3.40 -2.05
C GLN A 71 7.97 -3.44 -0.76
N GLY A 72 9.30 -3.29 -0.88
CA GLY A 72 10.19 -3.22 0.28
C GLY A 72 9.85 -2.04 1.19
N GLY A 73 9.65 -0.85 0.62
CA GLY A 73 9.26 0.34 1.36
C GLY A 73 7.88 0.25 2.03
N ASP A 74 6.91 -0.40 1.38
CA ASP A 74 5.58 -0.62 1.94
C ASP A 74 5.62 -1.67 3.07
N ILE A 75 6.45 -2.71 2.96
CA ILE A 75 6.70 -3.67 4.04
C ILE A 75 7.35 -2.98 5.24
N SER A 76 8.39 -2.17 5.00
CA SER A 76 9.09 -1.40 6.04
C SER A 76 8.12 -0.48 6.80
N MET A 77 7.26 0.26 6.07
CA MET A 77 6.21 1.10 6.66
C MET A 77 5.23 0.28 7.50
N SER A 78 4.77 -0.87 6.98
CA SER A 78 3.83 -1.74 7.68
C SER A 78 4.42 -2.26 8.99
N LEU A 79 5.66 -2.76 8.96
CA LEU A 79 6.39 -3.20 10.16
C LEU A 79 6.56 -2.05 11.16
N GLY A 80 6.86 -0.84 10.67
CA GLY A 80 6.96 0.36 11.50
C GLY A 80 5.65 0.69 12.22
N ILE A 81 4.55 0.69 11.49
CA ILE A 81 3.21 0.98 12.06
C ILE A 81 2.81 -0.09 13.07
N PHE A 82 2.98 -1.38 12.75
CA PHE A 82 2.72 -2.46 13.71
C PHE A 82 3.60 -2.34 14.97
N SER A 83 4.86 -1.95 14.81
CA SER A 83 5.75 -1.70 15.95
C SER A 83 5.22 -0.56 16.84
N LEU A 84 4.70 0.53 16.28
CA LEU A 84 4.08 1.61 17.06
C LEU A 84 2.83 1.14 17.82
N ILE A 85 2.00 0.28 17.20
CA ILE A 85 0.84 -0.32 17.88
C ILE A 85 1.30 -1.20 19.05
N ILE A 86 2.34 -2.02 18.85
CA ILE A 86 2.93 -2.84 19.91
C ILE A 86 3.52 -1.96 21.02
N ALA A 87 4.14 -0.83 20.68
CA ALA A 87 4.66 0.12 21.68
C ALA A 87 3.53 0.64 22.58
N LEU A 88 2.38 1.02 22.02
CA LEU A 88 1.22 1.46 22.79
C LEU A 88 0.67 0.34 23.69
N TYR A 89 0.55 -0.87 23.16
CA TYR A 89 0.13 -2.04 23.92
C TYR A 89 1.09 -2.36 25.07
N ALA A 90 2.41 -2.40 24.80
CA ALA A 90 3.44 -2.66 25.81
C ALA A 90 3.48 -1.58 26.89
N HIS A 91 3.30 -0.31 26.50
CA HIS A 91 3.20 0.80 27.44
C HIS A 91 2.05 0.64 28.43
N GLN A 92 0.87 0.23 27.96
CA GLN A 92 -0.28 -0.08 28.84
C GLN A 92 0.03 -1.23 29.81
N LYS A 93 0.81 -2.22 29.38
CA LYS A 93 1.27 -3.34 30.21
C LYS A 93 2.46 -3.00 31.11
N LYS A 94 2.97 -1.76 31.03
CA LYS A 94 4.16 -1.28 31.76
C LYS A 94 5.43 -2.07 31.42
N ASP A 95 5.47 -2.72 30.27
CA ASP A 95 6.68 -3.40 29.75
C ASP A 95 7.58 -2.38 29.05
N VAL A 96 8.51 -1.81 29.81
CA VAL A 96 9.43 -0.78 29.34
C VAL A 96 10.35 -1.31 28.23
N ARG A 97 10.81 -2.58 28.33
CA ARG A 97 11.73 -3.17 27.35
C ARG A 97 11.06 -3.32 25.97
N LEU A 98 9.87 -3.92 25.96
CA LEU A 98 9.12 -4.07 24.73
C LEU A 98 8.66 -2.73 24.16
N THR A 99 8.28 -1.77 25.03
CA THR A 99 7.91 -0.41 24.60
C THR A 99 9.08 0.26 23.88
N THR A 100 10.27 0.26 24.47
CA THR A 100 11.46 0.90 23.89
C THR A 100 11.86 0.25 22.57
N LEU A 101 11.92 -1.09 22.53
CA LEU A 101 12.21 -1.83 21.29
C LEU A 101 11.21 -1.49 20.18
N SER A 102 9.94 -1.42 20.53
CA SER A 102 8.86 -1.18 19.57
C SER A 102 8.82 0.27 19.07
N VAL A 103 9.17 1.25 19.91
CA VAL A 103 9.35 2.64 19.47
C VAL A 103 10.52 2.76 18.50
N ILE A 104 11.65 2.13 18.81
CA ILE A 104 12.81 2.09 17.91
C ILE A 104 12.42 1.40 16.59
N GLY A 105 11.77 0.24 16.64
CA GLY A 105 11.27 -0.46 15.46
C GLY A 105 10.32 0.40 14.63
N GLY A 106 9.42 1.14 15.28
CA GLY A 106 8.49 2.06 14.62
C GLY A 106 9.21 3.14 13.82
N LEU A 107 10.17 3.80 14.45
CA LEU A 107 11.00 4.82 13.79
C LEU A 107 11.83 4.23 12.65
N CYS A 108 12.46 3.07 12.88
CA CYS A 108 13.24 2.37 11.86
C CYS A 108 12.41 2.03 10.62
N GLY A 109 11.19 1.51 10.78
CA GLY A 109 10.33 1.17 9.66
C GLY A 109 9.88 2.39 8.84
N ILE A 110 9.54 3.49 9.53
CA ILE A 110 9.20 4.75 8.85
C ILE A 110 10.41 5.29 8.09
N VAL A 111 11.59 5.34 8.70
CA VAL A 111 12.81 5.83 8.06
C VAL A 111 13.21 4.93 6.87
N GLY A 112 13.14 3.60 7.00
CA GLY A 112 13.40 2.65 5.91
C GLY A 112 12.47 2.91 4.71
N SER A 113 11.17 3.07 4.96
CA SER A 113 10.21 3.40 3.92
C SER A 113 10.50 4.76 3.26
N LEU A 114 10.86 5.78 4.04
CA LEU A 114 11.24 7.09 3.50
C LEU A 114 12.49 6.99 2.60
N LEU A 115 13.49 6.19 2.99
CA LEU A 115 14.69 5.96 2.21
C LEU A 115 14.40 5.23 0.89
N SER A 116 13.45 4.29 0.87
CA SER A 116 13.05 3.55 -0.34
C SER A 116 12.37 4.42 -1.39
N THR A 117 11.91 5.62 -1.01
CA THR A 117 11.12 6.53 -1.87
C THR A 117 9.77 5.94 -2.31
N ALA A 118 9.29 4.87 -1.67
CA ALA A 118 7.98 4.28 -1.90
C ALA A 118 6.88 5.15 -1.28
N ARG A 119 6.14 5.87 -2.12
CA ARG A 119 5.17 6.88 -1.65
C ARG A 119 3.84 6.29 -1.20
N GLY A 120 3.54 5.05 -1.59
CA GLY A 120 2.28 4.38 -1.24
C GLY A 120 2.04 4.33 0.26
N GLY A 121 3.05 3.91 1.02
CA GLY A 121 2.98 3.85 2.47
C GLY A 121 2.85 5.22 3.16
N TRP A 122 3.40 6.28 2.56
CA TRP A 122 3.35 7.62 3.17
C TRP A 122 1.95 8.22 3.16
N ILE A 123 1.19 8.00 2.08
CA ILE A 123 -0.19 8.48 1.97
C ILE A 123 -1.09 7.78 2.99
N ALA A 124 -0.85 6.49 3.25
CA ALA A 124 -1.60 5.72 4.22
C ALA A 124 -1.24 6.09 5.69
N LEU A 125 -0.02 6.53 5.95
CA LEU A 125 0.49 6.78 7.31
C LEU A 125 -0.40 7.75 8.13
N PRO A 126 -0.78 8.95 7.66
CA PRO A 126 -1.64 9.86 8.43
C PRO A 126 -2.98 9.23 8.79
N VAL A 127 -3.61 8.52 7.85
CA VAL A 127 -4.90 7.86 8.05
C VAL A 127 -4.77 6.76 9.11
N LEU A 128 -3.73 5.92 9.01
CA LEU A 128 -3.46 4.86 9.98
C LEU A 128 -3.16 5.41 11.37
N LEU A 129 -2.39 6.50 11.47
CA LEU A 129 -2.13 7.15 12.74
C LEU A 129 -3.41 7.70 13.37
N ILE A 130 -4.30 8.32 12.59
CA ILE A 130 -5.62 8.77 13.08
C ILE A 130 -6.43 7.59 13.61
N VAL A 131 -6.47 6.47 12.89
CA VAL A 131 -7.19 5.26 13.32
C VAL A 131 -6.59 4.70 14.61
N ILE A 132 -5.27 4.60 14.72
CA ILE A 132 -4.58 4.15 15.94
C ILE A 132 -4.90 5.06 17.12
N LEU A 133 -4.79 6.37 16.93
CA LEU A 133 -5.11 7.36 17.97
C LEU A 133 -6.57 7.28 18.40
N TYR A 134 -7.50 7.06 17.46
CA TYR A 134 -8.91 6.89 17.75
C TYR A 134 -9.16 5.62 18.59
N ILE A 135 -8.53 4.49 18.24
CA ILE A 135 -8.66 3.24 19.00
C ILE A 135 -8.11 3.41 20.44
N TYR A 136 -6.96 4.05 20.59
CA TYR A 136 -6.29 4.22 21.87
C TYR A 136 -6.68 5.49 22.62
N ARG A 137 -7.67 6.28 22.15
CA ARG A 137 -8.02 7.60 22.68
C ARG A 137 -8.34 7.61 24.18
N HIS A 138 -8.90 6.53 24.71
CA HIS A 138 -9.23 6.42 26.14
C HIS A 138 -8.01 6.07 27.02
N SER A 139 -6.95 5.54 26.41
CA SER A 139 -5.73 5.13 27.10
C SER A 139 -4.60 6.16 27.03
N LEU A 140 -4.72 7.11 26.11
CA LEU A 140 -3.69 8.14 25.89
C LEU A 140 -4.07 9.44 26.60
N SER A 141 -3.09 10.10 27.21
CA SER A 141 -3.32 11.39 27.88
C SER A 141 -3.56 12.51 26.86
N LYS A 142 -4.33 13.54 27.26
CA LYS A 142 -4.51 14.75 26.44
C LYS A 142 -3.18 15.40 26.06
N ARG A 143 -2.18 15.34 26.94
CA ARG A 143 -0.82 15.86 26.67
C ARG A 143 -0.16 15.10 25.52
N PHE A 144 -0.33 13.77 25.47
CA PHE A 144 0.20 12.95 24.38
C PHE A 144 -0.39 13.38 23.02
N PHE A 145 -1.72 13.57 22.95
CA PHE A 145 -2.38 14.05 21.72
C PHE A 145 -1.86 15.41 21.28
N LEU A 146 -1.76 16.36 22.20
CA LEU A 146 -1.26 17.71 21.90
C LEU A 146 0.20 17.67 21.42
N THR A 147 1.06 16.92 22.09
CA THR A 147 2.47 16.77 21.70
C THR A 147 2.59 16.09 20.33
N PHE A 148 1.86 15.00 20.11
CA PHE A 148 1.87 14.28 18.84
C PHE A 148 1.40 15.19 17.69
N PHE A 149 0.27 15.86 17.86
CA PHE A 149 -0.26 16.78 16.86
C PHE A 149 0.67 17.97 16.63
N GLY A 150 1.24 18.52 17.68
CA GLY A 150 2.25 19.58 17.61
C GLY A 150 3.48 19.17 16.81
N ILE A 151 4.00 17.95 17.05
CA ILE A 151 5.13 17.41 16.26
C ILE A 151 4.73 17.22 14.80
N MET A 152 3.55 16.67 14.51
CA MET A 152 3.07 16.52 13.13
C MET A 152 2.99 17.86 12.39
N VAL A 153 2.41 18.88 13.03
CA VAL A 153 2.30 20.21 12.45
C VAL A 153 3.69 20.83 12.25
N ALA A 154 4.56 20.77 13.27
CA ALA A 154 5.92 21.29 13.18
C ALA A 154 6.73 20.60 12.06
N THR A 155 6.61 19.27 11.93
CA THR A 155 7.25 18.50 10.87
C THR A 155 6.72 18.91 9.49
N SER A 156 5.40 19.07 9.35
CA SER A 156 4.78 19.51 8.10
C SER A 156 5.24 20.90 7.69
N ILE A 157 5.30 21.84 8.63
CA ILE A 157 5.84 23.18 8.39
C ILE A 157 7.33 23.11 8.04
N GLY A 158 8.13 22.32 8.78
CA GLY A 158 9.55 22.16 8.50
C GLY A 158 9.80 21.61 7.08
N ILE A 159 9.03 20.60 6.69
CA ILE A 159 9.12 20.05 5.32
C ILE A 159 8.72 21.10 4.27
N SER A 160 7.68 21.89 4.50
CA SER A 160 7.22 22.90 3.55
C SER A 160 8.24 24.02 3.33
N GLN A 161 9.09 24.30 4.32
CA GLN A 161 10.12 25.35 4.26
C GLN A 161 11.46 24.87 3.67
N MET A 162 11.61 23.55 3.38
CA MET A 162 12.86 23.03 2.81
C MET A 162 13.05 23.55 1.38
N PRO A 163 14.22 24.14 1.05
CA PRO A 163 14.55 24.49 -0.32
C PRO A 163 14.60 23.20 -1.18
N ASN A 164 14.16 23.28 -2.43
CA ASN A 164 14.04 22.14 -3.34
C ASN A 164 13.11 21.03 -2.84
N ASN A 165 11.96 21.42 -2.29
CA ASN A 165 11.00 20.50 -1.74
C ASN A 165 10.34 19.65 -2.85
N ARG A 166 10.87 18.45 -3.04
CA ARG A 166 10.34 17.48 -4.03
C ARG A 166 8.86 17.13 -3.83
N ILE A 167 8.32 17.37 -2.63
CA ILE A 167 6.89 17.11 -2.36
C ILE A 167 6.06 18.21 -3.02
N MET A 168 6.43 19.48 -2.84
CA MET A 168 5.74 20.61 -3.47
C MET A 168 5.85 20.55 -4.99
N GLU A 169 7.05 20.31 -5.54
CA GLU A 169 7.24 20.07 -6.97
C GLU A 169 6.30 18.98 -7.51
N ARG A 170 6.07 17.90 -6.73
CA ARG A 170 5.17 16.82 -7.13
C ARG A 170 3.69 17.18 -7.05
N ILE A 171 3.31 18.04 -6.10
CA ILE A 171 1.96 18.60 -6.03
C ILE A 171 1.71 19.49 -7.25
N ASP A 172 2.66 20.36 -7.59
CA ASP A 172 2.55 21.23 -8.76
C ASP A 172 2.46 20.43 -10.06
N VAL A 173 3.28 19.37 -10.21
CA VAL A 173 3.19 18.45 -11.36
C VAL A 173 1.82 17.76 -11.40
N ALA A 174 1.32 17.30 -10.26
CA ALA A 174 0.00 16.66 -10.22
C ALA A 174 -1.14 17.63 -10.57
N GLN A 175 -1.06 18.87 -10.11
CA GLN A 175 -2.04 19.91 -10.49
C GLN A 175 -2.00 20.20 -11.99
N LYS A 176 -0.80 20.33 -12.56
CA LYS A 176 -0.63 20.52 -14.01
C LYS A 176 -1.16 19.33 -14.81
N ASP A 177 -0.86 18.10 -14.39
CA ASP A 177 -1.38 16.89 -15.04
C ASP A 177 -2.92 16.88 -15.04
N ILE A 178 -3.55 17.27 -13.92
CA ILE A 178 -5.01 17.35 -13.81
C ILE A 178 -5.56 18.43 -14.75
N GLN A 179 -4.96 19.61 -14.77
CA GLN A 179 -5.39 20.69 -15.67
C GLN A 179 -5.26 20.28 -17.14
N LEU A 180 -4.11 19.74 -17.55
CA LEU A 180 -3.91 19.24 -18.91
C LEU A 180 -4.94 18.19 -19.32
N TYR A 181 -5.33 17.32 -18.37
CA TYR A 181 -6.35 16.33 -18.63
C TYR A 181 -7.76 16.95 -18.75
N LEU A 182 -8.11 17.90 -17.89
CA LEU A 182 -9.40 18.59 -17.93
C LEU A 182 -9.56 19.45 -19.18
N ASP A 183 -8.50 20.16 -19.60
CA ASP A 183 -8.53 21.09 -20.73
C ASP A 183 -8.42 20.37 -22.08
N ASN A 184 -7.51 19.37 -22.17
CA ASN A 184 -7.11 18.78 -23.45
C ASN A 184 -7.31 17.25 -23.50
N HIS A 185 -7.82 16.63 -22.44
CA HIS A 185 -7.85 15.16 -22.29
C HIS A 185 -6.49 14.49 -22.54
N ASP A 186 -5.40 15.13 -22.07
CA ASP A 186 -4.05 14.61 -22.30
C ASP A 186 -3.77 13.37 -21.44
N GLY A 187 -3.86 12.21 -22.06
CA GLY A 187 -3.56 10.91 -21.45
C GLY A 187 -2.06 10.55 -21.39
N ASN A 188 -1.14 11.44 -21.84
CA ASN A 188 0.29 11.15 -21.82
C ASN A 188 0.97 11.53 -20.51
N THR A 189 0.31 12.31 -19.67
CA THR A 189 0.83 12.63 -18.34
C THR A 189 0.66 11.45 -17.36
N SER A 190 1.34 11.48 -16.22
CA SER A 190 1.26 10.41 -15.24
C SER A 190 -0.15 10.20 -14.65
N LEU A 191 -0.89 11.28 -14.40
CA LEU A 191 -2.27 11.21 -13.92
C LEU A 191 -3.24 11.03 -15.07
N GLY A 192 -3.03 11.68 -16.21
CA GLY A 192 -3.87 11.51 -17.40
C GLY A 192 -3.92 10.05 -17.86
N ALA A 193 -2.78 9.36 -17.93
CA ALA A 193 -2.73 7.94 -18.23
C ALA A 193 -3.58 7.10 -17.26
N ARG A 194 -3.59 7.44 -15.97
CA ARG A 194 -4.44 6.73 -14.98
C ARG A 194 -5.91 6.98 -15.23
N PHE A 195 -6.32 8.22 -15.52
CA PHE A 195 -7.72 8.53 -15.83
C PHE A 195 -8.18 7.78 -17.09
N GLU A 196 -7.34 7.72 -18.13
CA GLU A 196 -7.66 6.96 -19.33
C GLU A 196 -7.72 5.45 -19.07
N MET A 197 -6.80 4.89 -18.25
CA MET A 197 -6.90 3.48 -17.83
C MET A 197 -8.17 3.20 -17.03
N TRP A 198 -8.61 4.13 -16.17
CA TRP A 198 -9.85 3.98 -15.41
C TRP A 198 -11.09 4.06 -16.30
N LYS A 199 -11.09 4.99 -17.27
CA LYS A 199 -12.12 5.09 -18.29
C LYS A 199 -12.24 3.79 -19.10
N SER A 200 -11.13 3.29 -19.65
CA SER A 200 -11.09 2.01 -20.37
C SER A 200 -11.56 0.85 -19.49
N ALA A 201 -11.18 0.80 -18.21
CA ALA A 201 -11.62 -0.24 -17.28
C ALA A 201 -13.14 -0.20 -17.01
N LEU A 202 -13.73 0.99 -16.92
CA LEU A 202 -15.18 1.17 -16.75
C LEU A 202 -15.95 0.76 -18.01
N GLU A 203 -15.46 1.12 -19.20
CA GLU A 203 -16.09 0.68 -20.47
C GLU A 203 -16.01 -0.84 -20.61
N MET A 204 -14.87 -1.45 -20.31
CA MET A 204 -14.74 -2.91 -20.27
C MET A 204 -15.74 -3.58 -19.31
N ALA A 205 -15.97 -2.95 -18.14
CA ALA A 205 -16.94 -3.45 -17.16
C ALA A 205 -18.39 -3.35 -17.64
N LYS A 206 -18.75 -2.31 -18.41
CA LYS A 206 -20.07 -2.19 -19.02
C LYS A 206 -20.29 -3.26 -20.07
N GLU A 207 -19.29 -3.59 -20.89
CA GLU A 207 -19.38 -4.62 -21.94
C GLU A 207 -19.50 -6.04 -21.35
N LYS A 208 -18.76 -6.35 -20.26
CA LYS A 208 -18.76 -7.68 -19.62
C LYS A 208 -18.89 -7.56 -18.09
N PRO A 209 -20.08 -7.22 -17.56
CA PRO A 209 -20.22 -6.84 -16.16
C PRO A 209 -20.01 -7.96 -15.14
N LEU A 210 -20.40 -9.20 -15.45
CA LEU A 210 -20.40 -10.29 -14.46
C LEU A 210 -19.02 -10.90 -14.23
N PHE A 211 -18.33 -11.30 -15.30
CA PHE A 211 -17.07 -12.06 -15.24
C PHE A 211 -15.88 -11.32 -15.85
N GLY A 212 -16.10 -10.13 -16.41
CA GLY A 212 -15.07 -9.30 -17.02
C GLY A 212 -14.46 -9.91 -18.29
N TRP A 213 -13.31 -9.36 -18.69
CA TRP A 213 -12.60 -9.73 -19.93
C TRP A 213 -11.52 -10.79 -19.71
N GLY A 214 -11.22 -11.18 -18.48
CA GLY A 214 -10.03 -11.95 -18.13
C GLY A 214 -8.75 -11.08 -18.19
N ILE A 215 -7.65 -11.64 -17.69
CA ILE A 215 -6.38 -10.88 -17.61
C ILE A 215 -5.85 -10.52 -19.00
N GLN A 216 -5.85 -11.48 -19.92
CA GLN A 216 -5.36 -11.27 -21.29
C GLN A 216 -6.32 -10.43 -22.11
N GLY A 217 -7.62 -10.75 -22.07
CA GLY A 217 -8.64 -10.01 -22.80
C GLY A 217 -8.68 -8.53 -22.41
N ALA A 218 -8.56 -8.19 -21.13
CA ALA A 218 -8.49 -6.80 -20.69
C ALA A 218 -7.22 -6.08 -21.19
N THR A 219 -6.09 -6.79 -21.27
CA THR A 219 -4.85 -6.22 -21.83
C THR A 219 -4.97 -5.99 -23.33
N GLU A 220 -5.55 -6.92 -24.07
CA GLU A 220 -5.78 -6.80 -25.50
C GLU A 220 -6.79 -5.71 -25.82
N LYS A 221 -7.91 -5.66 -25.08
CA LYS A 221 -8.93 -4.61 -25.23
C LYS A 221 -8.32 -3.22 -25.01
N ARG A 222 -7.49 -3.04 -23.98
CA ARG A 222 -6.80 -1.75 -23.72
C ARG A 222 -5.88 -1.35 -24.86
N LYS A 223 -5.18 -2.32 -25.49
CA LYS A 223 -4.38 -2.06 -26.69
C LYS A 223 -5.24 -1.65 -27.88
N LEU A 224 -6.41 -2.28 -28.05
CA LEU A 224 -7.38 -1.90 -29.09
C LEU A 224 -7.93 -0.49 -28.84
N ASP A 225 -8.38 -0.19 -27.61
CA ASP A 225 -8.89 1.13 -27.23
C ASP A 225 -7.86 2.24 -27.53
N THR A 226 -6.56 1.96 -27.29
CA THR A 226 -5.47 2.89 -27.64
C THR A 226 -5.32 3.03 -29.16
N LYS A 227 -5.34 1.91 -29.89
CA LYS A 227 -5.19 1.91 -31.34
C LYS A 227 -6.36 2.60 -32.07
N GLU A 228 -7.58 2.39 -31.57
CA GLU A 228 -8.81 2.98 -32.09
C GLU A 228 -9.04 4.41 -31.58
N LYS A 229 -8.14 4.96 -30.80
CA LYS A 229 -8.21 6.29 -30.20
C LYS A 229 -9.47 6.53 -29.35
N ILE A 230 -10.03 5.48 -28.76
CA ILE A 230 -11.13 5.55 -27.79
C ILE A 230 -10.64 6.22 -26.49
N VAL A 231 -9.36 6.04 -26.18
CA VAL A 231 -8.64 6.66 -25.08
C VAL A 231 -7.48 7.48 -25.62
N THR A 232 -7.11 8.51 -24.88
CA THR A 232 -5.96 9.35 -25.21
C THR A 232 -4.69 8.80 -24.54
N GLY A 233 -3.52 9.07 -25.14
CA GLY A 233 -2.25 8.55 -24.64
C GLY A 233 -2.02 7.07 -24.91
N ASP A 234 -0.80 6.62 -24.70
CA ASP A 234 -0.39 5.22 -24.92
C ASP A 234 -0.60 4.37 -23.65
N ILE A 235 -1.86 4.07 -23.33
CA ILE A 235 -2.19 3.20 -22.19
C ILE A 235 -2.14 1.72 -22.52
N GLY A 236 -2.00 1.33 -23.80
CA GLY A 236 -1.92 -0.06 -24.26
C GLY A 236 -0.72 -0.85 -23.74
N GLN A 237 0.33 -0.16 -23.31
CA GLN A 237 1.51 -0.76 -22.67
C GLN A 237 1.26 -1.27 -21.24
N PHE A 238 0.22 -0.78 -20.56
CA PHE A 238 -0.06 -1.15 -19.17
C PHE A 238 -0.94 -2.39 -19.09
N THR A 239 -0.57 -3.32 -18.22
CA THR A 239 -1.31 -4.56 -17.98
C THR A 239 -2.35 -4.43 -16.85
N HIS A 240 -2.41 -3.31 -16.14
CA HIS A 240 -3.28 -3.05 -14.99
C HIS A 240 -3.70 -1.58 -14.94
N ALA A 241 -4.83 -1.31 -14.30
CA ALA A 241 -5.45 0.01 -14.26
C ALA A 241 -4.88 0.95 -13.19
N HIS A 242 -3.84 0.57 -12.45
CA HIS A 242 -3.33 1.30 -11.28
C HIS A 242 -4.40 1.69 -10.23
N ASN A 243 -5.49 0.95 -10.23
CA ASN A 243 -6.58 0.98 -9.25
C ASN A 243 -7.12 -0.44 -9.15
N GLN A 244 -6.91 -1.09 -8.00
CA GLN A 244 -7.24 -2.50 -7.82
C GLN A 244 -8.72 -2.80 -8.02
N TYR A 245 -9.61 -1.89 -7.59
CA TYR A 245 -11.06 -2.07 -7.73
C TYR A 245 -11.49 -2.08 -9.20
N LEU A 246 -11.01 -1.13 -9.97
CA LEU A 246 -11.30 -1.02 -11.40
C LEU A 246 -10.59 -2.11 -12.21
N ASP A 247 -9.40 -2.51 -11.79
CA ASP A 247 -8.66 -3.59 -12.44
C ASP A 247 -9.38 -4.94 -12.26
N ASP A 248 -9.85 -5.25 -11.05
CA ASP A 248 -10.63 -6.45 -10.81
C ASP A 248 -12.00 -6.39 -11.49
N LEU A 249 -12.66 -5.23 -11.48
CA LEU A 249 -13.93 -5.05 -12.17
C LEU A 249 -13.81 -5.28 -13.68
N SER A 250 -12.77 -4.75 -14.33
CA SER A 250 -12.56 -4.93 -15.77
C SER A 250 -12.16 -6.37 -16.16
N LYS A 251 -11.34 -7.02 -15.31
CA LYS A 251 -10.80 -8.35 -15.60
C LYS A 251 -11.70 -9.49 -15.14
N ARG A 252 -12.38 -9.33 -14.00
CA ARG A 252 -13.16 -10.39 -13.32
C ARG A 252 -14.62 -10.02 -13.09
N GLY A 253 -15.03 -8.82 -13.53
CA GLY A 253 -16.39 -8.32 -13.37
C GLY A 253 -16.78 -8.06 -11.91
N VAL A 254 -18.08 -7.93 -11.69
CA VAL A 254 -18.65 -7.74 -10.34
C VAL A 254 -18.33 -8.91 -9.42
N VAL A 255 -18.27 -10.14 -9.93
CA VAL A 255 -17.91 -11.31 -9.11
C VAL A 255 -16.50 -11.16 -8.53
N GLY A 256 -15.51 -10.74 -9.34
CA GLY A 256 -14.15 -10.50 -8.86
C GLY A 256 -14.07 -9.32 -7.90
N LEU A 257 -14.78 -8.24 -8.18
CA LEU A 257 -14.83 -7.08 -7.27
C LEU A 257 -15.45 -7.45 -5.91
N LEU A 258 -16.55 -8.21 -5.89
CA LEU A 258 -17.16 -8.68 -4.64
C LEU A 258 -16.22 -9.61 -3.86
N ALA A 259 -15.49 -10.50 -4.55
CA ALA A 259 -14.48 -11.33 -3.91
C ALA A 259 -13.35 -10.48 -3.28
N LEU A 260 -12.86 -9.47 -3.99
CA LEU A 260 -11.87 -8.52 -3.45
C LEU A 260 -12.40 -7.79 -2.21
N LEU A 261 -13.62 -7.27 -2.29
CA LEU A 261 -14.26 -6.58 -1.16
C LEU A 261 -14.47 -7.52 0.03
N ALA A 262 -14.86 -8.77 -0.21
CA ALA A 262 -15.00 -9.77 0.84
C ALA A 262 -13.66 -10.04 1.56
N VAL A 263 -12.56 -10.19 0.82
CA VAL A 263 -11.22 -10.40 1.38
C VAL A 263 -10.78 -9.20 2.24
N LEU A 264 -11.20 -7.98 1.91
CA LEU A 264 -10.87 -6.78 2.69
C LEU A 264 -11.80 -6.59 3.90
N PHE A 265 -13.11 -6.72 3.70
CA PHE A 265 -14.10 -6.32 4.70
C PHE A 265 -14.47 -7.43 5.69
N ILE A 266 -14.35 -8.72 5.32
CA ILE A 266 -14.63 -9.80 6.27
C ILE A 266 -13.63 -9.80 7.44
N PRO A 267 -12.29 -9.76 7.22
CA PRO A 267 -11.33 -9.64 8.31
C PRO A 267 -11.49 -8.33 9.08
N LEU A 268 -11.72 -7.20 8.38
CA LEU A 268 -11.95 -5.92 9.03
C LEU A 268 -13.13 -6.00 10.02
N ARG A 269 -14.26 -6.59 9.60
CA ARG A 269 -15.43 -6.78 10.46
C ARG A 269 -15.12 -7.67 11.66
N ALA A 270 -14.33 -8.74 11.48
CA ALA A 270 -13.91 -9.61 12.58
C ALA A 270 -13.07 -8.82 13.59
N PHE A 271 -12.05 -8.10 13.16
CA PHE A 271 -11.22 -7.26 14.03
C PHE A 271 -12.04 -6.17 14.75
N MET A 272 -12.97 -5.51 14.04
CA MET A 272 -13.83 -4.48 14.64
C MET A 272 -14.77 -5.05 15.73
N ARG A 273 -15.19 -6.30 15.58
CA ARG A 273 -16.00 -6.98 16.62
C ARG A 273 -15.19 -7.23 17.88
N ASP A 274 -13.94 -7.62 17.73
CA ASP A 274 -13.06 -7.99 18.83
C ASP A 274 -12.46 -6.75 19.56
N LEU A 275 -12.65 -5.53 18.99
CA LEU A 275 -12.29 -4.25 19.63
C LEU A 275 -13.35 -3.75 20.65
N LYS A 276 -14.54 -4.36 20.70
CA LYS A 276 -15.61 -4.03 21.66
C LYS A 276 -15.48 -4.84 22.94
#